data_4b4ef70a2a68a40e15ebe4daeeb6b29a
#
_entry.id   4b4ef70a2a68a40e15ebe4daeeb6b29a
#
_cell.length_a   1.000
_cell.length_b   1.000
_cell.length_c   1.000
_cell.angle_alpha   90.00
_cell.angle_beta   90.00
_cell.angle_gamma   90.00
#
_symmetry.space_group_name_H-M   'P 1'
#
loop_
_entity.id
_entity.type
_entity.pdbx_description
1 polymer ?
#
loop_
_entity_poly.entity_id
_entity_poly.type
_entity_poly.pdbx_seq_one_letter_code
_entity_poly.pdbx_strand_id
1 'polypeptide(L)'
;MPSFTAPDGTRLAYRLMGGGSGDGGGDPVLCVPGGPTDSRYLGDLGGLSQHRRLAVLDLRGTGRSALPHDTAGYRCDRLVDDVEALRAHLGPARLDLLGHSAGANVATQYAARYPERVGRLALIGPGTRAVGIEVTGEARRALARLREGEPWFPAAFAALEAIGAGTGSDWEAVTPFFWGRWDAVARQHHAAARPGNEEAVAFFGAEGAFDPPATRAALAACRAPVLLLTGEFDLNSPPGATAEFAGLFPDARLVVQPGAGHYPWLDDAGRFVATVAAFLG
;
A
#
# COMPACT_ATOMS: atom_id res chain seq x y z
N MET A 1 7.54 9.94 -19.08
CA MET A 1 7.10 8.75 -18.32
C MET A 1 6.34 7.85 -19.28
N PRO A 2 6.56 6.55 -19.25
CA PRO A 2 5.79 5.60 -20.01
C PRO A 2 4.31 5.60 -19.58
N SER A 3 3.44 5.23 -20.52
CA SER A 3 2.00 5.14 -20.29
C SER A 3 1.41 3.98 -21.10
N PHE A 4 0.27 3.50 -20.67
CA PHE A 4 -0.51 2.46 -21.35
C PHE A 4 -2.00 2.84 -21.29
N THR A 5 -2.82 2.07 -21.97
CA THR A 5 -4.26 2.30 -21.99
C THR A 5 -4.98 1.18 -21.26
N ALA A 6 -5.81 1.52 -20.28
CA ALA A 6 -6.69 0.59 -19.61
C ALA A 6 -7.81 0.09 -20.53
N PRO A 7 -8.51 -1.02 -20.23
CA PRO A 7 -9.55 -1.59 -21.09
C PRO A 7 -10.70 -0.62 -21.41
N ASP A 8 -10.97 0.34 -20.52
CA ASP A 8 -12.00 1.37 -20.72
C ASP A 8 -11.53 2.62 -21.49
N GLY A 9 -10.29 2.59 -22.03
CA GLY A 9 -9.69 3.69 -22.77
C GLY A 9 -8.97 4.73 -21.90
N THR A 10 -8.98 4.62 -20.56
CA THR A 10 -8.28 5.55 -19.68
C THR A 10 -6.77 5.39 -19.85
N ARG A 11 -6.05 6.50 -20.09
CA ARG A 11 -4.60 6.52 -20.21
C ARG A 11 -3.97 6.56 -18.83
N LEU A 12 -3.18 5.55 -18.50
CA LEU A 12 -2.49 5.40 -17.22
C LEU A 12 -0.97 5.55 -17.38
N ALA A 13 -0.33 6.13 -16.41
CA ALA A 13 1.11 6.34 -16.36
C ALA A 13 1.76 5.44 -15.32
N TYR A 14 3.03 5.11 -15.53
CA TYR A 14 3.86 4.43 -14.53
C TYR A 14 5.31 4.90 -14.60
N ARG A 15 6.07 4.65 -13.56
CA ARG A 15 7.50 4.93 -13.50
C ARG A 15 8.28 3.64 -13.45
N LEU A 16 9.36 3.56 -14.24
CA LEU A 16 10.34 2.49 -14.12
C LEU A 16 11.53 3.01 -13.34
N MET A 17 11.99 2.25 -12.36
CA MET A 17 13.15 2.53 -11.53
C MET A 17 13.99 1.27 -11.37
N GLY A 18 15.32 1.45 -11.28
CA GLY A 18 16.26 0.33 -11.23
C GLY A 18 16.54 -0.28 -12.60
N GLY A 19 17.36 -1.34 -12.63
CA GLY A 19 17.81 -1.98 -13.88
C GLY A 19 19.07 -1.34 -14.45
N GLY A 20 20.03 -0.99 -13.57
CA GLY A 20 21.39 -0.63 -13.98
C GLY A 20 22.05 -1.78 -14.75
N SER A 21 23.09 -1.46 -15.53
CA SER A 21 23.76 -2.27 -16.56
C SER A 21 24.40 -3.60 -16.10
N GLY A 22 23.97 -4.17 -14.98
CA GLY A 22 24.49 -5.42 -14.41
C GLY A 22 23.45 -6.52 -14.15
N ASP A 23 22.16 -6.17 -14.03
CA ASP A 23 21.12 -7.16 -13.79
C ASP A 23 20.48 -7.55 -15.13
N GLY A 24 20.65 -8.79 -15.49
CA GLY A 24 19.95 -9.39 -16.64
C GLY A 24 18.45 -9.12 -16.50
N GLY A 25 17.91 -8.27 -17.39
CA GLY A 25 16.60 -7.70 -17.53
C GLY A 25 15.39 -8.53 -17.04
N GLY A 26 15.33 -8.81 -15.74
CA GLY A 26 14.18 -9.49 -15.12
C GLY A 26 12.94 -8.61 -15.15
N ASP A 27 11.78 -9.25 -15.08
CA ASP A 27 10.50 -8.58 -15.02
C ASP A 27 10.43 -7.64 -13.79
N PRO A 28 9.89 -6.44 -13.95
CA PRO A 28 9.78 -5.51 -12.84
C PRO A 28 8.76 -5.96 -11.81
N VAL A 29 9.02 -5.62 -10.53
CA VAL A 29 7.99 -5.67 -9.49
C VAL A 29 6.98 -4.56 -9.75
N LEU A 30 5.70 -4.90 -9.89
CA LEU A 30 4.66 -3.91 -10.05
C LEU A 30 4.26 -3.37 -8.67
N CYS A 31 4.44 -2.06 -8.48
CA CYS A 31 4.16 -1.40 -7.21
C CYS A 31 2.87 -0.59 -7.30
N VAL A 32 1.88 -0.93 -6.47
CA VAL A 32 0.58 -0.25 -6.36
C VAL A 32 0.61 0.67 -5.13
N PRO A 33 0.52 2.00 -5.32
CA PRO A 33 0.56 2.96 -4.22
C PRO A 33 -0.72 2.92 -3.38
N GLY A 34 -0.62 3.47 -2.17
CA GLY A 34 -1.76 3.76 -1.31
C GLY A 34 -2.54 5.00 -1.73
N GLY A 35 -3.48 5.38 -0.91
CA GLY A 35 -4.30 6.56 -1.11
C GLY A 35 -5.71 6.22 -1.56
N PRO A 36 -6.16 6.59 -2.77
CA PRO A 36 -5.50 7.09 -3.99
C PRO A 36 -4.77 8.43 -3.85
N THR A 37 -3.45 8.41 -4.02
CA THR A 37 -2.60 9.59 -3.96
C THR A 37 -1.46 9.52 -4.99
N ASP A 38 -0.71 10.60 -5.14
CA ASP A 38 0.45 10.65 -6.04
C ASP A 38 1.50 9.60 -5.63
N SER A 39 1.82 8.69 -6.53
CA SER A 39 2.72 7.54 -6.27
C SER A 39 4.16 7.94 -5.90
N ARG A 40 4.53 9.21 -6.06
CA ARG A 40 5.90 9.69 -5.79
C ARG A 40 6.31 9.59 -4.33
N TYR A 41 5.38 9.48 -3.39
CA TYR A 41 5.68 9.27 -1.99
C TYR A 41 6.40 7.92 -1.72
N LEU A 42 6.22 6.92 -2.59
CA LEU A 42 6.95 5.66 -2.50
C LEU A 42 8.46 5.83 -2.76
N GLY A 43 8.85 6.91 -3.48
CA GLY A 43 10.24 7.07 -3.91
C GLY A 43 10.71 5.85 -4.70
N ASP A 44 11.85 5.34 -4.30
CA ASP A 44 12.45 4.08 -4.76
C ASP A 44 12.33 2.95 -3.72
N LEU A 45 11.40 3.13 -2.74
CA LEU A 45 11.19 2.24 -1.61
C LEU A 45 12.48 2.02 -0.79
N GLY A 46 13.17 3.12 -0.45
CA GLY A 46 14.33 3.11 0.41
C GLY A 46 15.57 2.45 -0.21
N GLY A 47 15.68 2.44 -1.54
CA GLY A 47 16.76 1.80 -2.27
C GLY A 47 16.43 0.41 -2.81
N LEU A 48 15.18 -0.08 -2.67
CA LEU A 48 14.77 -1.38 -3.22
C LEU A 48 15.01 -1.45 -4.74
N SER A 49 14.93 -0.31 -5.45
CA SER A 49 15.23 -0.21 -6.88
C SER A 49 16.66 -0.61 -7.27
N GLN A 50 17.60 -0.67 -6.32
CA GLN A 50 18.96 -1.14 -6.54
C GLN A 50 19.04 -2.66 -6.57
N HIS A 51 18.05 -3.36 -6.02
CA HIS A 51 17.98 -4.82 -5.95
C HIS A 51 17.00 -5.41 -6.96
N ARG A 52 15.91 -4.69 -7.24
CA ARG A 52 14.84 -5.13 -8.16
C ARG A 52 14.36 -3.96 -9.00
N ARG A 53 14.14 -4.20 -10.27
CA ARG A 53 13.45 -3.24 -11.14
C ARG A 53 12.04 -3.03 -10.65
N LEU A 54 11.60 -1.77 -10.51
CA LEU A 54 10.27 -1.40 -10.03
C LEU A 54 9.46 -0.74 -11.14
N ALA A 55 8.20 -1.14 -11.29
CA ALA A 55 7.21 -0.44 -12.10
C ALA A 55 6.13 0.14 -11.17
N VAL A 56 6.23 1.43 -10.87
CA VAL A 56 5.32 2.12 -9.94
C VAL A 56 4.17 2.73 -10.71
N LEU A 57 2.96 2.23 -10.49
CA LEU A 57 1.73 2.71 -11.13
C LEU A 57 1.28 4.04 -10.53
N ASP A 58 0.89 4.99 -11.37
CA ASP A 58 0.04 6.11 -10.96
C ASP A 58 -1.43 5.65 -11.08
N LEU A 59 -2.16 5.58 -9.98
CA LEU A 59 -3.59 5.23 -10.01
C LEU A 59 -4.39 6.27 -10.80
N ARG A 60 -5.57 5.91 -11.28
CA ARG A 60 -6.48 6.81 -12.00
C ARG A 60 -6.67 8.13 -11.26
N GLY A 61 -6.58 9.25 -11.99
CA GLY A 61 -6.71 10.58 -11.42
C GLY A 61 -5.61 11.01 -10.48
N THR A 62 -4.49 10.26 -10.42
CA THR A 62 -3.31 10.61 -9.61
C THR A 62 -2.07 10.72 -10.48
N GLY A 63 -1.05 11.43 -9.99
CA GLY A 63 0.22 11.57 -10.69
C GLY A 63 0.07 12.09 -12.10
N ARG A 64 0.33 11.26 -13.11
CA ARG A 64 0.19 11.55 -14.54
C ARG A 64 -0.87 10.69 -15.24
N SER A 65 -1.59 9.88 -14.51
CA SER A 65 -2.72 9.11 -15.02
C SER A 65 -3.92 10.00 -15.24
N ALA A 66 -4.66 9.73 -16.32
CA ALA A 66 -5.88 10.47 -16.63
C ALA A 66 -6.99 10.18 -15.60
N LEU A 67 -7.96 11.05 -15.56
CA LEU A 67 -9.24 10.81 -14.88
C LEU A 67 -10.02 9.72 -15.63
N PRO A 68 -10.76 8.86 -14.94
CA PRO A 68 -11.69 7.94 -15.59
C PRO A 68 -12.88 8.72 -16.18
N HIS A 69 -13.57 8.11 -17.12
CA HIS A 69 -14.80 8.69 -17.69
C HIS A 69 -15.96 8.70 -16.70
N ASP A 70 -15.95 7.76 -15.74
CA ASP A 70 -16.96 7.58 -14.72
C ASP A 70 -16.26 7.42 -13.35
N THR A 71 -16.82 8.04 -12.32
CA THR A 71 -16.32 7.96 -10.94
C THR A 71 -16.28 6.53 -10.38
N ALA A 72 -17.14 5.63 -10.89
CA ALA A 72 -17.05 4.21 -10.58
C ALA A 72 -15.71 3.59 -10.99
N GLY A 73 -14.99 4.20 -11.93
CA GLY A 73 -13.63 3.81 -12.30
C GLY A 73 -12.60 3.95 -11.19
N TYR A 74 -12.87 4.72 -10.14
CA TYR A 74 -12.01 4.84 -8.96
C TYR A 74 -12.17 3.69 -7.95
N ARG A 75 -13.18 2.85 -8.08
CA ARG A 75 -13.43 1.73 -7.15
C ARG A 75 -12.26 0.76 -7.14
N CYS A 76 -11.96 0.22 -5.96
CA CYS A 76 -10.85 -0.71 -5.77
C CYS A 76 -10.91 -1.92 -6.71
N ASP A 77 -12.10 -2.51 -6.92
CA ASP A 77 -12.31 -3.65 -7.82
C ASP A 77 -12.04 -3.31 -9.30
N ARG A 78 -12.20 -2.04 -9.71
CA ARG A 78 -11.90 -1.56 -11.06
C ARG A 78 -10.41 -1.31 -11.27
N LEU A 79 -9.70 -0.87 -10.22
CA LEU A 79 -8.24 -0.69 -10.28
C LEU A 79 -7.49 -2.02 -10.46
N VAL A 80 -8.12 -3.14 -10.18
CA VAL A 80 -7.58 -4.48 -10.49
C VAL A 80 -7.38 -4.68 -11.99
N ASP A 81 -8.29 -4.16 -12.82
CA ASP A 81 -8.19 -4.23 -14.28
C ASP A 81 -7.02 -3.38 -14.80
N ASP A 82 -6.68 -2.27 -14.10
CA ASP A 82 -5.50 -1.46 -14.42
C ASP A 82 -4.19 -2.19 -14.14
N VAL A 83 -4.13 -2.95 -13.04
CA VAL A 83 -2.97 -3.80 -12.71
C VAL A 83 -2.78 -4.87 -13.79
N GLU A 84 -3.84 -5.54 -14.24
CA GLU A 84 -3.77 -6.54 -15.31
C GLU A 84 -3.39 -5.91 -16.65
N ALA A 85 -3.92 -4.74 -16.97
CA ALA A 85 -3.55 -4.01 -18.19
C ALA A 85 -2.06 -3.61 -18.17
N LEU A 86 -1.53 -3.17 -17.02
CA LEU A 86 -0.11 -2.86 -16.89
C LEU A 86 0.76 -4.12 -17.00
N ARG A 87 0.36 -5.24 -16.37
CA ARG A 87 1.05 -6.52 -16.54
C ARG A 87 1.12 -6.93 -18.02
N ALA A 88 -0.01 -6.88 -18.71
CA ALA A 88 -0.08 -7.23 -20.14
C ALA A 88 0.76 -6.29 -21.01
N HIS A 89 0.79 -4.98 -20.67
CA HIS A 89 1.62 -3.99 -21.35
C HIS A 89 3.13 -4.24 -21.15
N LEU A 90 3.52 -4.66 -19.94
CA LEU A 90 4.92 -4.98 -19.63
C LEU A 90 5.36 -6.34 -20.18
N GLY A 91 4.43 -7.27 -20.42
CA GLY A 91 4.64 -8.53 -21.10
C GLY A 91 4.83 -9.79 -20.23
N PRO A 92 5.13 -9.74 -18.91
CA PRO A 92 5.37 -10.96 -18.14
C PRO A 92 4.11 -11.81 -18.02
N ALA A 93 4.27 -13.14 -18.09
CA ALA A 93 3.16 -14.07 -17.86
C ALA A 93 2.67 -14.01 -16.39
N ARG A 94 3.60 -13.86 -15.45
CA ARG A 94 3.37 -13.67 -14.02
C ARG A 94 4.19 -12.47 -13.56
N LEU A 95 3.71 -11.77 -12.55
CA LEU A 95 4.41 -10.62 -11.97
C LEU A 95 4.60 -10.79 -10.46
N ASP A 96 5.69 -10.21 -9.95
CA ASP A 96 5.81 -9.92 -8.53
C ASP A 96 5.08 -8.60 -8.25
N LEU A 97 4.20 -8.61 -7.25
CA LEU A 97 3.30 -7.49 -6.94
C LEU A 97 3.58 -6.97 -5.54
N LEU A 98 3.75 -5.65 -5.42
CA LEU A 98 3.87 -4.97 -4.14
C LEU A 98 2.72 -3.96 -4.02
N GLY A 99 1.92 -4.09 -2.97
CA GLY A 99 0.89 -3.12 -2.63
C GLY A 99 1.17 -2.43 -1.30
N HIS A 100 1.08 -1.10 -1.26
CA HIS A 100 1.21 -0.34 -0.02
C HIS A 100 -0.13 0.23 0.41
N SER A 101 -0.47 0.12 1.70
CA SER A 101 -1.67 0.76 2.28
C SER A 101 -2.96 0.40 1.52
N ALA A 102 -3.71 1.37 0.99
CA ALA A 102 -4.88 1.13 0.17
C ALA A 102 -4.55 0.32 -1.10
N GLY A 103 -3.35 0.48 -1.69
CA GLY A 103 -2.88 -0.33 -2.82
C GLY A 103 -2.74 -1.81 -2.51
N ALA A 104 -2.58 -2.17 -1.23
CA ALA A 104 -2.61 -3.56 -0.81
C ALA A 104 -4.00 -4.20 -0.99
N ASN A 105 -5.11 -3.43 -0.88
CA ASN A 105 -6.44 -3.95 -1.20
C ASN A 105 -6.56 -4.28 -2.70
N VAL A 106 -6.01 -3.42 -3.58
CA VAL A 106 -5.99 -3.66 -5.02
C VAL A 106 -5.15 -4.91 -5.34
N ALA A 107 -3.94 -5.01 -4.74
CA ALA A 107 -3.06 -6.15 -4.92
C ALA A 107 -3.68 -7.47 -4.42
N THR A 108 -4.40 -7.41 -3.31
CA THR A 108 -5.14 -8.54 -2.72
C THR A 108 -6.28 -9.00 -3.64
N GLN A 109 -7.09 -8.08 -4.15
CA GLN A 109 -8.17 -8.42 -5.08
C GLN A 109 -7.61 -8.90 -6.43
N TYR A 110 -6.46 -8.37 -6.85
CA TYR A 110 -5.77 -8.88 -8.04
C TYR A 110 -5.34 -10.34 -7.84
N ALA A 111 -4.72 -10.65 -6.71
CA ALA A 111 -4.32 -12.02 -6.40
C ALA A 111 -5.52 -12.98 -6.26
N ALA A 112 -6.65 -12.48 -5.76
CA ALA A 112 -7.89 -13.26 -5.68
C ALA A 112 -8.51 -13.53 -7.06
N ARG A 113 -8.43 -12.56 -7.99
CA ARG A 113 -9.04 -12.66 -9.33
C ARG A 113 -8.14 -13.36 -10.35
N TYR A 114 -6.81 -13.19 -10.24
CA TYR A 114 -5.80 -13.70 -11.17
C TYR A 114 -4.68 -14.46 -10.45
N PRO A 115 -5.00 -15.49 -9.65
CA PRO A 115 -3.98 -16.18 -8.82
C PRO A 115 -2.85 -16.78 -9.66
N GLU A 116 -3.12 -17.19 -10.91
CA GLU A 116 -2.13 -17.74 -11.84
C GLU A 116 -1.17 -16.67 -12.40
N ARG A 117 -1.50 -15.38 -12.27
CA ARG A 117 -0.69 -14.25 -12.73
C ARG A 117 0.27 -13.70 -11.68
N VAL A 118 0.14 -14.13 -10.42
CA VAL A 118 0.99 -13.66 -9.32
C VAL A 118 2.19 -14.57 -9.14
N GLY A 119 3.39 -13.98 -9.19
CA GLY A 119 4.64 -14.63 -8.84
C GLY A 119 4.84 -14.64 -7.33
N ARG A 120 5.00 -13.44 -6.76
CA ARG A 120 5.06 -13.17 -5.32
C ARG A 120 4.18 -11.97 -4.98
N LEU A 121 3.63 -11.95 -3.78
CA LEU A 121 2.78 -10.86 -3.29
C LEU A 121 3.38 -10.25 -2.03
N ALA A 122 3.80 -8.98 -2.09
CA ALA A 122 4.27 -8.21 -0.95
C ALA A 122 3.22 -7.15 -0.56
N LEU A 123 2.69 -7.23 0.64
CA LEU A 123 1.69 -6.31 1.20
C LEU A 123 2.34 -5.51 2.32
N ILE A 124 2.57 -4.22 2.08
CA ILE A 124 3.30 -3.33 2.98
C ILE A 124 2.32 -2.37 3.66
N GLY A 125 2.27 -2.36 5.01
CA GLY A 125 1.28 -1.59 5.75
C GLY A 125 -0.13 -1.80 5.19
N PRO A 126 -0.62 -3.05 5.06
CA PRO A 126 -1.76 -3.36 4.21
C PRO A 126 -3.08 -2.81 4.75
N GLY A 127 -3.83 -2.13 3.88
CA GLY A 127 -5.25 -1.91 4.11
C GLY A 127 -6.01 -3.24 4.12
N THR A 128 -6.99 -3.38 5.00
CA THR A 128 -7.67 -4.65 5.31
C THR A 128 -9.10 -4.72 4.79
N ARG A 129 -9.57 -3.70 4.06
CA ARG A 129 -10.97 -3.61 3.61
C ARG A 129 -11.36 -4.72 2.64
N ALA A 130 -10.44 -5.11 1.74
CA ALA A 130 -10.69 -6.19 0.78
C ALA A 130 -10.99 -7.54 1.45
N VAL A 131 -10.51 -7.74 2.66
CA VAL A 131 -10.71 -8.96 3.45
C VAL A 131 -11.66 -8.76 4.65
N GLY A 132 -12.23 -7.56 4.82
CA GLY A 132 -13.20 -7.27 5.87
C GLY A 132 -12.67 -7.42 7.29
N ILE A 133 -11.36 -7.16 7.51
CA ILE A 133 -10.79 -7.08 8.85
C ILE A 133 -10.91 -5.63 9.31
N GLU A 134 -11.60 -5.44 10.43
CA GLU A 134 -11.82 -4.12 11.02
C GLU A 134 -10.69 -3.75 11.98
N VAL A 135 -10.14 -2.57 11.82
CA VAL A 135 -9.22 -1.96 12.78
C VAL A 135 -10.01 -1.07 13.73
N THR A 136 -10.24 -1.54 14.94
CA THR A 136 -11.06 -0.84 15.92
C THR A 136 -10.37 0.44 16.44
N GLY A 137 -11.17 1.42 16.89
CA GLY A 137 -10.64 2.61 17.56
C GLY A 137 -9.86 2.27 18.84
N GLU A 138 -10.27 1.21 19.56
CA GLU A 138 -9.55 0.72 20.73
C GLU A 138 -8.15 0.20 20.36
N ALA A 139 -8.03 -0.62 19.32
CA ALA A 139 -6.75 -1.11 18.83
C ALA A 139 -5.81 0.03 18.43
N ARG A 140 -6.33 1.06 17.74
CA ARG A 140 -5.55 2.25 17.39
C ARG A 140 -5.08 3.02 18.62
N ARG A 141 -5.94 3.24 19.60
CA ARG A 141 -5.57 3.93 20.85
C ARG A 141 -4.55 3.14 21.65
N ALA A 142 -4.71 1.81 21.77
CA ALA A 142 -3.74 0.96 22.46
C ALA A 142 -2.35 1.07 21.82
N LEU A 143 -2.29 1.02 20.47
CA LEU A 143 -1.03 1.16 19.73
C LEU A 143 -0.46 2.58 19.86
N ALA A 144 -1.28 3.63 19.78
CA ALA A 144 -0.84 5.01 19.94
C ALA A 144 -0.17 5.25 21.30
N ARG A 145 -0.66 4.62 22.39
CA ARG A 145 -0.08 4.76 23.72
C ARG A 145 1.35 4.24 23.85
N LEU A 146 1.82 3.40 22.95
CA LEU A 146 3.24 3.03 22.89
C LEU A 146 4.16 4.24 22.65
N ARG A 147 3.59 5.37 22.26
CA ARG A 147 4.30 6.62 21.95
C ARG A 147 4.05 7.72 23.01
N GLU A 148 3.55 7.36 24.22
CA GLU A 148 3.24 8.35 25.28
C GLU A 148 4.43 9.22 25.71
N GLY A 149 5.67 8.73 25.54
CA GLY A 149 6.90 9.48 25.85
C GLY A 149 7.28 10.55 24.83
N GLU A 150 6.59 10.65 23.68
CA GLU A 150 6.92 11.60 22.63
C GLU A 150 6.37 13.00 22.94
N PRO A 151 7.14 14.08 22.68
CA PRO A 151 6.69 15.43 22.99
C PRO A 151 5.39 15.86 22.27
N TRP A 152 5.14 15.29 21.11
CA TRP A 152 3.94 15.56 20.29
C TRP A 152 2.72 14.72 20.71
N PHE A 153 2.91 13.70 21.54
CA PHE A 153 1.86 12.72 21.87
C PHE A 153 0.59 13.33 22.46
N PRO A 154 0.64 14.24 23.45
CA PRO A 154 -0.60 14.75 24.09
C PRO A 154 -1.57 15.39 23.08
N ALA A 155 -1.04 16.20 22.16
CA ALA A 155 -1.86 16.88 21.16
C ALA A 155 -2.39 15.91 20.11
N ALA A 156 -1.51 15.03 19.58
CA ALA A 156 -1.88 14.03 18.57
C ALA A 156 -2.88 13.01 19.11
N PHE A 157 -2.73 12.59 20.37
CA PHE A 157 -3.65 11.63 20.98
C PHE A 157 -5.03 12.23 21.26
N ALA A 158 -5.09 13.48 21.71
CA ALA A 158 -6.36 14.20 21.88
C ALA A 158 -7.10 14.35 20.53
N ALA A 159 -6.38 14.68 19.45
CA ALA A 159 -6.96 14.75 18.11
C ALA A 159 -7.45 13.37 17.63
N LEU A 160 -6.68 12.31 17.87
CA LEU A 160 -7.07 10.93 17.52
C LEU A 160 -8.35 10.51 18.25
N GLU A 161 -8.49 10.83 19.54
CA GLU A 161 -9.71 10.57 20.31
C GLU A 161 -10.90 11.39 19.80
N ALA A 162 -10.73 12.67 19.50
CA ALA A 162 -11.77 13.53 18.96
C ALA A 162 -12.28 13.04 17.59
N ILE A 163 -11.37 12.62 16.71
CA ILE A 163 -11.73 12.01 15.41
C ILE A 163 -12.49 10.71 15.63
N GLY A 164 -12.02 9.86 16.53
CA GLY A 164 -12.67 8.58 16.85
C GLY A 164 -14.08 8.75 17.46
N ALA A 165 -14.31 9.84 18.16
CA ALA A 165 -15.62 10.20 18.73
C ALA A 165 -16.53 10.98 17.75
N GLY A 166 -16.03 11.33 16.56
CA GLY A 166 -16.76 12.15 15.59
C GLY A 166 -16.90 13.62 15.99
N THR A 167 -16.08 14.10 16.94
CA THR A 167 -16.11 15.48 17.47
C THR A 167 -14.98 16.35 16.95
N GLY A 168 -14.09 15.80 16.13
CA GLY A 168 -12.94 16.52 15.54
C GLY A 168 -12.59 15.95 14.17
N SER A 169 -11.79 16.74 13.43
CA SER A 169 -11.31 16.40 12.07
C SER A 169 -9.86 16.83 11.82
N ASP A 170 -9.09 17.08 12.89
CA ASP A 170 -7.70 17.53 12.79
C ASP A 170 -6.77 16.34 12.50
N TRP A 171 -6.75 15.90 11.22
CA TRP A 171 -5.88 14.85 10.73
C TRP A 171 -4.40 15.26 10.71
N GLU A 172 -4.11 16.57 10.63
CA GLU A 172 -2.73 17.08 10.66
C GLU A 172 -2.09 16.81 12.04
N ALA A 173 -2.82 17.05 13.11
CA ALA A 173 -2.34 16.75 14.46
C ALA A 173 -2.07 15.26 14.69
N VAL A 174 -2.78 14.37 13.99
CA VAL A 174 -2.59 12.91 14.09
C VAL A 174 -1.42 12.39 13.25
N THR A 175 -0.93 13.20 12.30
CA THR A 175 0.13 12.82 11.36
C THR A 175 1.36 12.16 11.99
N PRO A 176 1.89 12.60 13.15
CA PRO A 176 3.06 11.98 13.77
C PRO A 176 2.92 10.47 14.04
N PHE A 177 1.70 9.99 14.24
CA PHE A 177 1.43 8.56 14.46
C PHE A 177 1.65 7.67 13.23
N PHE A 178 1.71 8.25 12.02
CA PHE A 178 1.99 7.46 10.81
C PHE A 178 3.48 7.16 10.60
N TRP A 179 4.35 7.72 11.45
CA TRP A 179 5.80 7.63 11.33
C TRP A 179 6.40 6.89 12.52
N GLY A 180 7.39 6.08 12.28
CA GLY A 180 8.19 5.48 13.35
C GLY A 180 8.94 6.54 14.16
N ARG A 181 9.39 7.60 13.48
CA ARG A 181 10.01 8.78 14.08
C ARG A 181 9.44 10.04 13.43
N TRP A 182 9.00 10.99 14.26
CA TRP A 182 8.53 12.30 13.78
C TRP A 182 9.66 13.33 13.83
N ASP A 183 10.71 13.07 13.05
CA ASP A 183 11.91 13.90 12.93
C ASP A 183 11.85 14.89 11.74
N ALA A 184 12.97 15.55 11.44
CA ALA A 184 13.04 16.48 10.32
C ALA A 184 12.82 15.81 8.96
N VAL A 185 13.26 14.57 8.79
CA VAL A 185 13.10 13.79 7.55
C VAL A 185 11.63 13.45 7.34
N ALA A 186 10.95 12.94 8.36
CA ALA A 186 9.53 12.63 8.33
C ALA A 186 8.69 13.87 8.01
N ARG A 187 8.97 15.01 8.69
CA ARG A 187 8.29 16.28 8.43
C ARG A 187 8.52 16.81 7.01
N GLN A 188 9.76 16.71 6.50
CA GLN A 188 10.06 17.12 5.13
C GLN A 188 9.33 16.25 4.10
N HIS A 189 9.30 14.93 4.32
CA HIS A 189 8.58 14.00 3.43
C HIS A 189 7.07 14.28 3.46
N HIS A 190 6.50 14.48 4.65
CA HIS A 190 5.09 14.84 4.81
C HIS A 190 4.76 16.16 4.09
N ALA A 191 5.56 17.19 4.30
CA ALA A 191 5.37 18.51 3.67
C ALA A 191 5.53 18.45 2.12
N ALA A 192 6.30 17.50 1.59
CA ALA A 192 6.47 17.30 0.17
C ALA A 192 5.35 16.44 -0.46
N ALA A 193 4.50 15.82 0.37
CA ALA A 193 3.37 15.02 -0.11
C ALA A 193 2.40 15.91 -0.89
N ARG A 194 1.93 15.40 -1.99
CA ARG A 194 0.89 16.10 -2.77
C ARG A 194 -0.49 15.71 -2.27
N PRO A 195 -1.45 16.64 -2.32
CA PRO A 195 -2.84 16.31 -2.04
C PRO A 195 -3.29 15.10 -2.87
N GLY A 196 -4.03 14.21 -2.23
CA GLY A 196 -4.69 13.11 -2.92
C GLY A 196 -5.82 13.63 -3.84
N ASN A 197 -6.32 12.76 -4.69
CA ASN A 197 -7.56 13.02 -5.41
C ASN A 197 -8.74 12.69 -4.49
N GLU A 198 -9.41 13.71 -3.94
CA GLU A 198 -10.51 13.54 -2.98
C GLU A 198 -11.66 12.70 -3.55
N GLU A 199 -11.99 12.89 -4.83
CA GLU A 199 -13.01 12.10 -5.51
C GLU A 199 -12.59 10.63 -5.59
N ALA A 200 -11.34 10.34 -5.98
CA ALA A 200 -10.81 8.99 -6.01
C ALA A 200 -10.82 8.34 -4.61
N VAL A 201 -10.49 9.09 -3.55
CA VAL A 201 -10.55 8.60 -2.16
C VAL A 201 -11.99 8.28 -1.77
N ALA A 202 -12.95 9.16 -2.10
CA ALA A 202 -14.37 8.98 -1.78
C ALA A 202 -14.97 7.73 -2.47
N PHE A 203 -14.61 7.49 -3.74
CA PHE A 203 -15.15 6.38 -4.51
C PHE A 203 -14.35 5.07 -4.40
N PHE A 204 -13.14 5.08 -3.88
CA PHE A 204 -12.28 3.88 -3.75
C PHE A 204 -12.99 2.71 -3.08
N GLY A 205 -13.75 2.99 -2.03
CA GLY A 205 -14.48 1.98 -1.29
C GLY A 205 -16.00 2.10 -1.41
N ALA A 206 -16.49 2.64 -2.53
CA ALA A 206 -17.91 2.75 -2.80
C ALA A 206 -18.58 1.37 -2.87
N GLU A 207 -19.90 1.33 -2.83
CA GLU A 207 -20.70 0.10 -2.86
C GLU A 207 -20.24 -0.83 -4.00
N GLY A 208 -20.06 -2.10 -3.67
CA GLY A 208 -19.58 -3.13 -4.59
C GLY A 208 -18.07 -3.12 -4.85
N ALA A 209 -17.27 -2.21 -4.24
CA ALA A 209 -15.82 -2.21 -4.39
C ALA A 209 -15.13 -3.39 -3.70
N PHE A 210 -15.78 -4.01 -2.73
CA PHE A 210 -15.24 -5.11 -1.93
C PHE A 210 -16.28 -6.22 -1.76
N ASP A 211 -15.80 -7.47 -1.87
CA ASP A 211 -16.50 -8.69 -1.49
C ASP A 211 -15.58 -9.52 -0.58
N PRO A 212 -15.54 -9.21 0.74
CA PRO A 212 -14.63 -9.88 1.66
C PRO A 212 -14.83 -11.40 1.74
N PRO A 213 -16.05 -11.97 1.76
CA PRO A 213 -16.23 -13.40 1.75
C PRO A 213 -15.62 -14.08 0.53
N ALA A 214 -15.87 -13.57 -0.68
CA ALA A 214 -15.33 -14.11 -1.92
C ALA A 214 -13.78 -13.93 -1.97
N THR A 215 -13.28 -12.77 -1.54
CA THR A 215 -11.84 -12.50 -1.47
C THR A 215 -11.15 -13.49 -0.53
N ARG A 216 -11.64 -13.68 0.71
CA ARG A 216 -11.07 -14.64 1.67
C ARG A 216 -11.06 -16.07 1.10
N ALA A 217 -12.13 -16.50 0.48
CA ALA A 217 -12.21 -17.83 -0.14
C ALA A 217 -11.15 -18.02 -1.23
N ALA A 218 -10.92 -17.00 -2.06
CA ALA A 218 -9.89 -17.05 -3.10
C ALA A 218 -8.46 -17.05 -2.51
N LEU A 219 -8.19 -16.24 -1.48
CA LEU A 219 -6.89 -16.19 -0.82
C LEU A 219 -6.51 -17.50 -0.13
N ALA A 220 -7.48 -18.23 0.42
CA ALA A 220 -7.25 -19.56 1.01
C ALA A 220 -6.72 -20.59 -0.03
N ALA A 221 -6.93 -20.34 -1.33
CA ALA A 221 -6.40 -21.13 -2.42
C ALA A 221 -5.15 -20.54 -3.08
N CYS A 222 -4.66 -19.38 -2.61
CA CYS A 222 -3.49 -18.71 -3.18
C CYS A 222 -2.24 -19.56 -3.01
N ARG A 223 -1.53 -19.78 -4.12
CA ARG A 223 -0.27 -20.57 -4.15
C ARG A 223 0.98 -19.71 -4.26
N ALA A 224 0.83 -18.42 -4.54
CA ALA A 224 1.96 -17.50 -4.55
C ALA A 224 2.51 -17.32 -3.14
N PRO A 225 3.83 -17.24 -2.95
CA PRO A 225 4.41 -16.80 -1.69
C PRO A 225 3.93 -15.38 -1.34
N VAL A 226 3.61 -15.15 -0.06
CA VAL A 226 3.07 -13.87 0.40
C VAL A 226 3.93 -13.33 1.55
N LEU A 227 4.28 -12.05 1.46
CA LEU A 227 4.87 -11.28 2.55
C LEU A 227 3.88 -10.22 2.99
N LEU A 228 3.54 -10.19 4.29
CA LEU A 228 2.93 -9.03 4.90
C LEU A 228 3.98 -8.36 5.78
N LEU A 229 4.19 -7.06 5.58
CA LEU A 229 5.11 -6.28 6.39
C LEU A 229 4.38 -5.05 6.92
N THR A 230 4.42 -4.84 8.22
CA THR A 230 3.88 -3.64 8.88
C THR A 230 4.88 -3.05 9.85
N GLY A 231 4.75 -1.76 10.16
CA GLY A 231 5.52 -1.14 11.23
C GLY A 231 4.97 -1.47 12.60
N GLU A 232 5.84 -1.50 13.61
CA GLU A 232 5.47 -1.70 15.02
C GLU A 232 4.43 -0.69 15.50
N PHE A 233 4.50 0.56 14.98
CA PHE A 233 3.65 1.69 15.37
C PHE A 233 2.61 2.08 14.31
N ASP A 234 2.36 1.24 13.32
CA ASP A 234 1.44 1.55 12.23
C ASP A 234 -0.02 1.51 12.68
N LEU A 235 -0.63 2.69 12.91
CA LEU A 235 -2.03 2.82 13.30
C LEU A 235 -3.01 2.47 12.18
N ASN A 236 -2.59 2.58 10.92
CA ASN A 236 -3.45 2.23 9.78
C ASN A 236 -3.52 0.72 9.56
N SER A 237 -2.40 0.05 9.81
CA SER A 237 -2.23 -1.39 9.61
C SER A 237 -1.59 -2.01 10.86
N PRO A 238 -2.31 -2.00 12.00
CA PRO A 238 -1.78 -2.52 13.26
C PRO A 238 -1.27 -3.95 13.11
N PRO A 239 -0.17 -4.31 13.82
CA PRO A 239 0.41 -5.66 13.74
C PRO A 239 -0.60 -6.78 13.99
N GLY A 240 -1.55 -6.59 14.91
CA GLY A 240 -2.60 -7.58 15.19
C GLY A 240 -3.54 -7.82 13.99
N ALA A 241 -4.02 -6.75 13.36
CA ALA A 241 -4.86 -6.85 12.15
C ALA A 241 -4.08 -7.43 10.96
N THR A 242 -2.80 -7.07 10.84
CA THR A 242 -1.92 -7.62 9.79
C THR A 242 -1.64 -9.12 10.03
N ALA A 243 -1.54 -9.55 11.29
CA ALA A 243 -1.39 -10.97 11.64
C ALA A 243 -2.66 -11.78 11.30
N GLU A 244 -3.86 -11.24 11.60
CA GLU A 244 -5.12 -11.85 11.18
C GLU A 244 -5.19 -11.97 9.65
N PHE A 245 -4.76 -10.93 8.94
CA PHE A 245 -4.72 -10.95 7.48
C PHE A 245 -3.76 -12.02 6.94
N ALA A 246 -2.56 -12.15 7.53
CA ALA A 246 -1.60 -13.19 7.14
C ALA A 246 -2.19 -14.60 7.27
N GLY A 247 -3.00 -14.83 8.30
CA GLY A 247 -3.69 -16.12 8.53
C GLY A 247 -4.72 -16.50 7.46
N LEU A 248 -5.06 -15.62 6.52
CA LEU A 248 -5.96 -15.94 5.41
C LEU A 248 -5.26 -16.63 4.24
N PHE A 249 -3.93 -16.65 4.21
CA PHE A 249 -3.14 -17.30 3.17
C PHE A 249 -2.58 -18.63 3.67
N PRO A 250 -2.45 -19.65 2.78
CA PRO A 250 -1.83 -20.93 3.15
C PRO A 250 -0.34 -20.80 3.49
N ASP A 251 0.37 -19.89 2.81
CA ASP A 251 1.81 -19.66 2.96
C ASP A 251 2.10 -18.16 2.96
N ALA A 252 2.02 -17.55 4.14
CA ALA A 252 2.34 -16.14 4.33
C ALA A 252 3.40 -15.94 5.40
N ARG A 253 4.36 -15.09 5.11
CA ARG A 253 5.33 -14.58 6.08
C ARG A 253 4.87 -13.23 6.59
N LEU A 254 4.68 -13.10 7.91
CA LEU A 254 4.46 -11.82 8.58
C LEU A 254 5.79 -11.26 9.11
N VAL A 255 6.02 -9.98 8.86
CA VAL A 255 7.14 -9.21 9.45
C VAL A 255 6.58 -7.94 10.08
N VAL A 256 6.84 -7.77 11.37
CA VAL A 256 6.63 -6.50 12.07
C VAL A 256 8.00 -5.81 12.16
N GLN A 257 8.14 -4.66 11.49
CA GLN A 257 9.40 -3.91 11.49
C GLN A 257 9.48 -3.06 12.76
N PRO A 258 10.46 -3.31 13.67
CA PRO A 258 10.59 -2.56 14.90
C PRO A 258 10.85 -1.07 14.62
N GLY A 259 10.28 -0.20 15.45
CA GLY A 259 10.47 1.24 15.38
C GLY A 259 9.86 1.92 14.14
N ALA A 260 9.17 1.19 13.28
CA ALA A 260 8.58 1.74 12.06
C ALA A 260 7.10 2.06 12.23
N GLY A 261 6.63 3.05 11.46
CA GLY A 261 5.23 3.38 11.26
C GLY A 261 4.69 2.87 9.92
N HIS A 262 3.86 3.69 9.29
CA HIS A 262 3.19 3.36 8.02
C HIS A 262 4.11 3.38 6.79
N TYR A 263 5.31 3.99 6.93
CA TYR A 263 6.30 4.12 5.86
C TYR A 263 7.63 3.43 6.24
N PRO A 264 7.64 2.08 6.38
CA PRO A 264 8.78 1.36 6.95
C PRO A 264 10.09 1.55 6.18
N TRP A 265 10.03 1.84 4.88
CA TRP A 265 11.22 2.16 4.06
C TRP A 265 11.83 3.53 4.35
N LEU A 266 11.11 4.43 5.03
CA LEU A 266 11.61 5.74 5.46
C LEU A 266 12.12 5.71 6.90
N ASP A 267 11.55 4.83 7.73
CA ASP A 267 11.94 4.71 9.13
C ASP A 267 13.25 3.90 9.29
N ASP A 268 13.38 2.77 8.57
CA ASP A 268 14.60 1.96 8.49
C ASP A 268 14.70 1.30 7.11
N ALA A 269 15.27 2.04 6.15
CA ALA A 269 15.43 1.61 4.78
C ALA A 269 16.25 0.32 4.66
N GLY A 270 17.32 0.18 5.46
CA GLY A 270 18.21 -0.98 5.40
C GLY A 270 17.46 -2.27 5.76
N ARG A 271 16.70 -2.26 6.85
CA ARG A 271 15.90 -3.41 7.29
C ARG A 271 14.77 -3.71 6.32
N PHE A 272 14.06 -2.68 5.85
CA PHE A 272 13.00 -2.83 4.86
C PHE A 272 13.51 -3.49 3.58
N VAL A 273 14.57 -2.93 2.99
CA VAL A 273 15.16 -3.44 1.74
C VAL A 273 15.67 -4.86 1.91
N ALA A 274 16.41 -5.15 3.01
CA ALA A 274 16.89 -6.51 3.26
C ALA A 274 15.74 -7.53 3.34
N THR A 275 14.62 -7.16 3.99
CA THR A 275 13.45 -8.04 4.13
C THR A 275 12.74 -8.26 2.79
N VAL A 276 12.45 -7.16 2.07
CA VAL A 276 11.64 -7.22 0.84
C VAL A 276 12.46 -7.77 -0.32
N ALA A 277 13.73 -7.39 -0.47
CA ALA A 277 14.60 -7.93 -1.52
C ALA A 277 14.83 -9.44 -1.33
N ALA A 278 15.08 -9.91 -0.10
CA ALA A 278 15.21 -11.35 0.17
C ALA A 278 13.93 -12.14 -0.14
N PHE A 279 12.76 -11.53 0.02
CA PHE A 279 11.49 -12.15 -0.35
C PHE A 279 11.26 -12.18 -1.86
N LEU A 280 11.64 -11.10 -2.55
CA LEU A 280 11.43 -10.98 -4.00
C LEU A 280 12.51 -11.72 -4.83
N GLY A 281 13.64 -12.09 -4.26
CA GLY A 281 14.72 -12.87 -4.88
C GLY A 281 15.66 -12.02 -5.69
#